data_417866629bc16151453e4a971b4a16c1
#
_entry.id   417866629bc16151453e4a971b4a16c1
#
_cell.length_a   1.000
_cell.length_b   1.000
_cell.length_c   1.000
_cell.angle_alpha   90.00
_cell.angle_beta   90.00
_cell.angle_gamma   90.00
#
_symmetry.space_group_name_H-M   'P 1'
#
loop_
_entity.id
_entity.type
_entity.pdbx_description
1 polymer ?
#
loop_
_entity_poly.entity_id
_entity_poly.type
_entity_poly.pdbx_seq_one_letter_code
_entity_poly.pdbx_strand_id
1 'polypeptide(L)' 'MLLFTPGPTPVPQNVRNAMSDETMHHRTPEFEAIFEKTRTHLFKLFKTDEIIMLASSGTGAMEAAVTNLCHNTLLNINSG' A
#
# COMPACT_ATOMS: atom_id res chain seq x y z
N MET A 1 0.71 -10.09 -22.11
CA MET A 1 -0.73 -9.74 -21.99
C MET A 1 -0.84 -8.33 -21.45
N LEU A 2 -1.65 -7.50 -22.07
CA LEU A 2 -2.00 -6.18 -21.56
C LEU A 2 -3.24 -6.29 -20.68
N LEU A 3 -3.18 -5.72 -19.48
CA LEU A 3 -4.30 -5.67 -18.56
C LEU A 3 -4.76 -4.22 -18.39
N PHE A 4 -6.06 -3.98 -18.55
CA PHE A 4 -6.73 -2.68 -18.39
C PHE A 4 -7.78 -2.73 -17.28
N THR A 5 -7.52 -3.55 -16.25
CA THR A 5 -8.40 -3.76 -15.10
C THR A 5 -7.96 -2.91 -13.91
N PRO A 6 -8.87 -2.53 -13.01
CA PRO A 6 -8.49 -1.88 -11.74
C PRO A 6 -7.68 -2.81 -10.82
N GLY A 7 -7.78 -4.10 -11.03
CA GLY A 7 -7.02 -5.16 -10.41
C GLY A 7 -7.43 -6.52 -10.98
N PRO A 8 -6.51 -7.44 -11.19
CA PRO A 8 -5.04 -7.28 -11.09
C PRO A 8 -4.46 -6.36 -12.16
N THR A 9 -3.35 -5.71 -11.83
CA THR A 9 -2.62 -4.82 -12.74
C THR A 9 -1.27 -5.43 -13.13
N PRO A 10 -0.69 -5.04 -14.29
CA PRO A 10 0.62 -5.52 -14.66
C PRO A 10 1.69 -5.09 -13.63
N VAL A 11 2.53 -6.02 -13.23
CA VAL A 11 3.67 -5.73 -12.34
C VAL A 11 4.93 -5.67 -13.20
N PRO A 12 5.69 -4.55 -13.18
CA PRO A 12 6.93 -4.43 -13.94
C PRO A 12 7.95 -5.52 -13.59
N GLN A 13 8.79 -5.89 -14.55
CA GLN A 13 9.74 -7.00 -14.38
C GLN A 13 10.72 -6.76 -13.22
N ASN A 14 11.25 -5.55 -13.10
CA ASN A 14 12.14 -5.19 -11.99
C ASN A 14 11.50 -5.32 -10.62
N VAL A 15 10.20 -5.03 -10.51
CA VAL A 15 9.43 -5.21 -9.25
C VAL A 15 9.26 -6.71 -8.96
N ARG A 16 8.89 -7.51 -9.97
CA ARG A 16 8.78 -8.96 -9.81
C ARG A 16 10.11 -9.59 -9.40
N ASN A 17 11.23 -9.13 -9.96
CA ASN A 17 12.55 -9.59 -9.57
C ASN A 17 12.83 -9.29 -8.10
N ALA A 18 12.58 -8.06 -7.64
CA ALA A 18 12.75 -7.69 -6.23
C ALA A 18 11.84 -8.49 -5.28
N MET A 19 10.63 -8.87 -5.73
CA MET A 19 9.73 -9.73 -4.95
C MET A 19 10.21 -11.18 -4.83
N SER A 20 11.14 -11.62 -5.68
CA SER A 20 11.72 -12.96 -5.65
C SER A 20 13.00 -13.06 -4.82
N ASP A 21 13.48 -11.96 -4.27
CA ASP A 21 14.66 -11.94 -3.40
C ASP A 21 14.39 -12.71 -2.09
N GLU A 22 15.44 -13.13 -1.42
CA GLU A 22 15.33 -13.86 -0.15
C GLU A 22 14.59 -13.05 0.91
N THR A 23 13.78 -13.74 1.69
CA THR A 23 13.04 -13.11 2.81
C THR A 23 14.00 -12.59 3.87
N MET A 24 13.89 -11.31 4.19
CA MET A 24 14.65 -10.71 5.28
C MET A 24 13.81 -10.57 6.54
N HIS A 25 14.46 -10.60 7.69
CA HIS A 25 13.78 -10.43 8.96
C HIS A 25 13.43 -8.96 9.20
N HIS A 26 12.20 -8.69 9.60
CA HIS A 26 11.66 -7.32 9.76
C HIS A 26 12.33 -6.46 10.87
N ARG A 27 13.16 -7.06 11.73
CA ARG A 27 13.92 -6.35 12.78
C ARG A 27 15.40 -6.21 12.46
N THR A 28 15.74 -6.12 11.19
CA THR A 28 17.12 -5.91 10.75
C THR A 28 17.30 -4.49 10.23
N PRO A 29 18.51 -3.91 10.35
CA PRO A 29 18.79 -2.58 9.80
C PRO A 29 18.54 -2.48 8.30
N GLU A 30 18.74 -3.57 7.56
CA GLU A 30 18.47 -3.64 6.12
C GLU A 30 16.97 -3.47 5.83
N PHE A 31 16.11 -4.14 6.59
CA PHE A 31 14.67 -3.98 6.47
C PHE A 31 14.21 -2.57 6.85
N GLU A 32 14.72 -2.03 7.96
CA GLU A 32 14.42 -0.66 8.39
C GLU A 32 14.78 0.37 7.31
N ALA A 33 15.94 0.22 6.67
CA ALA A 33 16.37 1.12 5.59
C ALA A 33 15.41 1.07 4.38
N ILE A 34 14.97 -0.13 3.97
CA ILE A 34 13.99 -0.31 2.89
C ILE A 34 12.64 0.30 3.29
N PHE A 35 12.19 0.06 4.51
CA PHE A 35 10.93 0.56 5.02
C PHE A 35 10.89 2.10 5.05
N GLU A 36 11.91 2.74 5.59
CA GLU A 36 12.00 4.21 5.65
C GLU A 36 12.14 4.85 4.25
N LYS A 37 12.90 4.22 3.36
CA LYS A 37 12.97 4.66 1.97
C LYS A 37 11.60 4.57 1.30
N THR A 38 10.85 3.51 1.53
CA THR A 38 9.50 3.32 1.00
C THR A 38 8.56 4.41 1.53
N ARG A 39 8.55 4.66 2.84
CA ARG A 39 7.76 5.74 3.44
C ARG A 39 8.08 7.10 2.82
N THR A 40 9.35 7.42 2.69
CA THR A 40 9.79 8.69 2.07
C THR A 40 9.28 8.85 0.64
N HIS A 41 9.29 7.78 -0.15
CA HIS A 41 8.73 7.82 -1.50
C HIS A 41 7.21 7.99 -1.49
N LEU A 42 6.51 7.33 -0.58
CA LEU A 42 5.06 7.45 -0.43
C LEU A 42 4.65 8.86 0.03
N PHE A 43 5.40 9.48 0.95
CA PHE A 43 5.17 10.87 1.34
C PHE A 43 5.20 11.83 0.15
N LYS A 44 6.20 11.65 -0.73
CA LYS A 44 6.31 12.47 -1.95
C LYS A 44 5.16 12.20 -2.93
N LEU A 45 4.79 10.93 -3.11
CA LEU A 45 3.73 10.53 -4.03
C LEU A 45 2.36 11.06 -3.59
N PHE A 46 2.03 10.93 -2.32
CA PHE A 46 0.74 11.33 -1.76
C PHE A 46 0.73 12.78 -1.22
N LYS A 47 1.87 13.46 -1.25
CA LYS A 47 2.03 14.85 -0.73
C LYS A 47 1.55 14.98 0.71
N THR A 48 1.98 14.07 1.55
CA THR A 48 1.67 14.00 2.98
C THR A 48 2.92 13.67 3.77
N ASP A 49 2.91 13.95 5.04
CA ASP A 49 3.96 13.59 6.01
C ASP A 49 3.54 12.42 6.93
N GLU A 50 2.31 11.94 6.78
CA GLU A 50 1.80 10.81 7.55
C GLU A 50 1.26 9.70 6.64
N ILE A 51 1.81 8.49 6.77
CA ILE A 51 1.37 7.29 6.06
C ILE A 51 1.46 6.08 6.97
N ILE A 52 0.39 5.31 7.00
CA ILE A 52 0.34 4.00 7.63
C ILE A 52 0.29 2.94 6.54
N MET A 53 1.25 2.03 6.53
CA MET A 53 1.27 0.88 5.63
C MET A 53 0.68 -0.32 6.34
N LEU A 54 -0.39 -0.88 5.76
CA LEU A 54 -1.07 -2.05 6.30
C LEU A 54 -0.71 -3.30 5.48
N ALA A 55 -0.29 -4.36 6.14
CA ALA A 55 -0.13 -5.67 5.54
C ALA A 55 -1.50 -6.32 5.33
N SER A 56 -2.26 -5.79 4.38
CA SER A 56 -3.65 -6.17 4.12
C SER A 56 -4.01 -5.92 2.66
N SER A 57 -5.30 -6.01 2.34
CA SER A 57 -5.87 -5.63 1.05
C SER A 57 -6.29 -4.16 1.03
N GLY A 58 -6.61 -3.63 -0.16
CA GLY A 58 -7.26 -2.32 -0.28
C GLY A 58 -8.58 -2.24 0.49
N THR A 59 -9.35 -3.32 0.55
CA THR A 59 -10.56 -3.44 1.37
C THR A 59 -10.25 -3.28 2.86
N GLY A 60 -9.17 -3.91 3.34
CA GLY A 60 -8.74 -3.76 4.72
C GLY A 60 -8.32 -2.34 5.06
N ALA A 61 -7.68 -1.63 4.14
CA ALA A 61 -7.34 -0.21 4.33
C ALA A 61 -8.59 0.68 4.35
N MET A 62 -9.59 0.43 3.51
CA MET A 62 -10.88 1.12 3.54
C MET A 62 -11.63 0.88 4.84
N GLU A 63 -11.67 -0.36 5.31
CA GLU A 63 -12.28 -0.72 6.60
C GLU A 63 -11.60 0.02 7.74
N ALA A 64 -10.27 0.04 7.78
CA ALA A 64 -9.52 0.77 8.79
C ALA A 64 -9.83 2.28 8.76
N ALA A 65 -9.93 2.89 7.58
CA ALA A 65 -10.29 4.29 7.44
C ALA A 65 -11.71 4.57 7.96
N VAL A 66 -12.69 3.79 7.55
CA VAL A 66 -14.09 3.96 7.99
C VAL A 66 -14.21 3.78 9.51
N THR A 67 -13.60 2.74 10.06
CA THR A 67 -13.70 2.43 11.50
C THR A 67 -13.07 3.52 12.37
N ASN A 68 -11.98 4.14 11.91
CA ASN A 68 -11.26 5.11 12.71
C ASN A 68 -11.69 6.57 12.46
N LEU A 69 -12.23 6.89 11.28
CA LEU A 69 -12.51 8.27 10.89
C LEU A 69 -14.01 8.59 10.84
N CYS A 70 -14.88 7.59 10.69
CA CYS A 70 -16.31 7.79 10.65
C CYS A 70 -16.91 7.68 12.05
N HIS A 71 -17.43 8.78 12.57
CA HIS A 71 -18.02 8.82 13.91
C HIS A 71 -19.55 8.68 13.93
N ASN A 72 -20.24 9.13 12.87
CA ASN A 72 -21.70 9.14 12.81
C ASN A 72 -22.25 8.57 11.50
N THR A 73 -22.02 9.27 10.39
CA THR A 73 -22.65 8.97 9.10
C THR A 73 -21.61 8.92 8.00
N LEU A 74 -21.74 7.93 7.15
CA LEU A 74 -20.92 7.75 5.94
C LEU A 74 -21.81 7.82 4.70
N LEU A 75 -21.44 8.61 3.71
CA LEU A 75 -22.04 8.58 2.38
C LEU A 75 -21.23 7.64 1.49
N ASN A 76 -21.85 6.58 1.04
CA ASN A 76 -21.26 5.67 0.06
C ASN A 76 -21.90 5.90 -1.30
N ILE A 77 -21.07 6.25 -2.30
CA ILE A 77 -21.50 6.42 -3.69
C ILE A 77 -21.17 5.13 -4.44
N ASN A 78 -22.21 4.43 -4.86
CA ASN A 78 -22.08 3.22 -5.64
C ASN A 78 -22.36 3.53 -7.12
N SER A 79 -21.36 3.34 -7.98
CA SER A 79 -21.43 3.58 -9.42
C SER A 79 -21.41 2.31 -10.28
N GLY A 80 -21.66 1.18 -9.68
CA GLY A 80 -21.68 -0.13 -10.36
C GLY A 80 -20.74 -1.16 -9.82
#